data_32c5e8cc0d3fccc817a6a0de847233fd
#
_entry.id   32c5e8cc0d3fccc817a6a0de847233fd
#
_cell.length_a   1.000
_cell.length_b   1.000
_cell.length_c   1.000
_cell.angle_alpha   90.00
_cell.angle_beta   90.00
_cell.angle_gamma   90.00
#
_symmetry.space_group_name_H-M   'P 1'
#
loop_
_entity.id
_entity.type
_entity.pdbx_description
1 polymer ?
#
loop_
_entity_poly.entity_id
_entity_poly.type
_entity_poly.pdbx_seq_one_letter_code
_entity_poly.pdbx_strand_id
1 'polypeptide(L)'
;MEKEGKGEYWTSHYRARRVAVTEVLRAHSVAQQEAFMQSPAVEEKSWLHTGNYRNEPRQNHIDMSGQTVPKGQPFELIGEDGIVYHPMYPRDVSLPAGESINCHCIQQPVVSEDILGLPLEERQKLQQQAIDEMDDDWEAELDARNKAKAGIEDE
;
A
#
# COMPACT_ATOMS: atom_id res chain seq x y z
N MET A 1 -13.54 9.92 -39.36
CA MET A 1 -13.19 8.97 -38.28
C MET A 1 -13.04 9.77 -37.00
N GLU A 2 -14.11 9.83 -36.24
CA GLU A 2 -14.19 10.65 -35.01
C GLU A 2 -13.41 9.97 -33.88
N LYS A 3 -12.69 10.81 -33.15
CA LYS A 3 -11.91 10.41 -31.99
C LYS A 3 -12.85 10.17 -30.80
N GLU A 4 -13.47 9.03 -30.72
CA GLU A 4 -14.38 8.63 -29.63
C GLU A 4 -13.67 8.32 -28.26
N GLY A 5 -12.37 8.49 -28.16
CA GLY A 5 -11.62 8.10 -26.98
C GLY A 5 -11.41 9.16 -25.89
N LYS A 6 -11.71 10.43 -26.15
CA LYS A 6 -11.40 11.52 -25.19
C LYS A 6 -12.56 11.94 -24.27
N GLY A 7 -13.78 11.54 -24.56
CA GLY A 7 -14.96 11.97 -23.79
C GLY A 7 -15.16 11.25 -22.46
N GLU A 8 -14.80 9.98 -22.38
CA GLU A 8 -15.04 9.14 -21.19
C GLU A 8 -14.17 9.52 -19.97
N TYR A 9 -12.95 9.93 -20.21
CA TYR A 9 -12.00 10.27 -19.15
C TYR A 9 -12.38 11.51 -18.31
N TRP A 10 -13.29 12.32 -18.79
CA TRP A 10 -13.65 13.60 -18.17
C TRP A 10 -15.06 13.61 -17.57
N THR A 11 -15.80 12.52 -17.67
CA THR A 11 -17.12 12.45 -17.05
C THR A 11 -16.98 12.39 -15.52
N SER A 12 -17.92 13.00 -14.81
CA SER A 12 -17.97 12.96 -13.33
C SER A 12 -18.05 11.54 -12.81
N HIS A 13 -18.75 10.67 -13.52
CA HIS A 13 -18.88 9.24 -13.18
C HIS A 13 -17.53 8.50 -13.27
N TYR A 14 -16.76 8.70 -14.33
CA TYR A 14 -15.44 8.10 -14.48
C TYR A 14 -14.48 8.57 -13.37
N ARG A 15 -14.48 9.86 -13.08
CA ARG A 15 -13.65 10.45 -12.02
C ARG A 15 -14.02 9.89 -10.66
N ALA A 16 -15.30 9.82 -10.32
CA ALA A 16 -15.80 9.26 -9.07
C ALA A 16 -15.39 7.78 -8.90
N ARG A 17 -15.56 6.98 -9.95
CA ARG A 17 -15.13 5.57 -9.94
C ARG A 17 -13.63 5.43 -9.71
N ARG A 18 -12.83 6.25 -10.37
CA ARG A 18 -11.37 6.24 -10.26
C ARG A 18 -10.91 6.54 -8.84
N VAL A 19 -11.50 7.55 -8.20
CA VAL A 19 -11.25 7.88 -6.80
C VAL A 19 -11.67 6.73 -5.91
N ALA A 20 -12.89 6.21 -6.05
CA ALA A 20 -13.39 5.12 -5.22
C ALA A 20 -12.50 3.86 -5.29
N VAL A 21 -12.10 3.44 -6.49
CA VAL A 21 -11.21 2.28 -6.66
C VAL A 21 -9.86 2.52 -6.00
N THR A 22 -9.27 3.70 -6.20
CA THR A 22 -7.96 4.02 -5.60
C THR A 22 -8.02 4.02 -4.08
N GLU A 23 -9.06 4.61 -3.49
CA GLU A 23 -9.22 4.70 -2.03
C GLU A 23 -9.53 3.33 -1.40
N VAL A 24 -10.37 2.51 -2.03
CA VAL A 24 -10.64 1.14 -1.54
C VAL A 24 -9.36 0.29 -1.56
N LEU A 25 -8.60 0.34 -2.65
CA LEU A 25 -7.33 -0.38 -2.75
C LEU A 25 -6.27 0.16 -1.79
N ARG A 26 -6.28 1.46 -1.49
CA ARG A 26 -5.42 2.06 -0.47
C ARG A 26 -5.78 1.54 0.91
N ALA A 27 -7.05 1.56 1.28
CA ALA A 27 -7.53 1.05 2.55
C ALA A 27 -7.16 -0.44 2.75
N HIS A 28 -7.26 -1.24 1.68
CA HIS A 28 -6.80 -2.63 1.70
C HIS A 28 -5.28 -2.72 1.97
N SER A 29 -4.46 -1.88 1.34
CA SER A 29 -3.01 -1.88 1.57
C SER A 29 -2.64 -1.48 2.99
N VAL A 30 -3.34 -0.51 3.57
CA VAL A 30 -3.17 -0.09 4.98
C VAL A 30 -3.51 -1.26 5.91
N ALA A 31 -4.67 -1.89 5.72
CA ALA A 31 -5.10 -3.03 6.53
C ALA A 31 -4.14 -4.22 6.43
N GLN A 32 -3.60 -4.49 5.25
CA GLN A 32 -2.55 -5.51 5.08
C GLN A 32 -1.28 -5.17 5.84
N GLN A 33 -0.80 -3.93 5.74
CA GLN A 33 0.39 -3.48 6.46
C GLN A 33 0.21 -3.65 7.97
N GLU A 34 -0.95 -3.26 8.46
CA GLU A 34 -1.31 -3.42 9.86
C GLU A 34 -1.32 -4.90 10.30
N ALA A 35 -1.94 -5.76 9.50
CA ALA A 35 -1.94 -7.20 9.75
C ALA A 35 -0.52 -7.79 9.75
N PHE A 36 0.38 -7.30 8.89
CA PHE A 36 1.78 -7.75 8.87
C PHE A 36 2.51 -7.33 10.15
N MET A 37 2.26 -6.10 10.63
CA MET A 37 2.87 -5.61 11.88
C MET A 37 2.41 -6.43 13.09
N GLN A 38 1.13 -6.80 13.15
CA GLN A 38 0.57 -7.61 14.24
C GLN A 38 0.97 -9.09 14.18
N SER A 39 1.45 -9.58 13.03
CA SER A 39 1.81 -10.99 12.87
C SER A 39 3.28 -11.25 13.20
N PRO A 40 3.59 -12.04 14.25
CA PRO A 40 4.97 -12.44 14.52
C PRO A 40 5.55 -13.35 13.44
N ALA A 41 4.70 -14.03 12.66
CA ALA A 41 5.13 -14.91 11.59
C ALA A 41 5.57 -14.16 10.32
N VAL A 42 5.18 -12.90 10.14
CA VAL A 42 5.60 -12.08 9.00
C VAL A 42 6.87 -11.32 9.39
N GLU A 43 7.95 -11.61 8.73
CA GLU A 43 9.26 -10.96 8.95
C GLU A 43 9.52 -9.87 7.94
N GLU A 44 9.21 -10.15 6.68
CA GLU A 44 9.44 -9.25 5.55
C GLU A 44 8.17 -9.13 4.71
N LYS A 45 8.17 -8.16 3.83
CA LYS A 45 7.14 -7.94 2.82
C LYS A 45 7.75 -7.70 1.45
N SER A 46 7.07 -8.16 0.41
CA SER A 46 7.52 -8.03 -0.97
C SER A 46 6.50 -7.23 -1.78
N TRP A 47 6.98 -6.34 -2.63
CA TRP A 47 6.13 -5.65 -3.61
C TRP A 47 5.86 -6.53 -4.81
N LEU A 48 4.60 -6.63 -5.22
CA LEU A 48 4.21 -7.39 -6.40
C LEU A 48 3.39 -6.51 -7.36
N HIS A 49 3.87 -6.41 -8.57
CA HIS A 49 3.08 -5.87 -9.68
C HIS A 49 2.13 -6.94 -10.19
N THR A 50 0.82 -6.71 -10.10
CA THR A 50 -0.18 -7.70 -10.51
C THR A 50 -0.62 -7.57 -11.97
N GLY A 51 -0.24 -6.47 -12.61
CA GLY A 51 -0.74 -6.11 -13.92
C GLY A 51 -2.19 -5.61 -13.90
N ASN A 52 -2.52 -4.80 -14.88
CA ASN A 52 -3.89 -4.41 -15.16
C ASN A 52 -4.04 -4.21 -16.67
N TYR A 53 -4.77 -5.11 -17.31
CA TYR A 53 -4.97 -5.08 -18.77
C TYR A 53 -5.84 -3.91 -19.25
N ARG A 54 -6.49 -3.17 -18.35
CA ARG A 54 -7.31 -1.99 -18.66
C ARG A 54 -6.53 -0.68 -18.68
N ASN A 55 -5.41 -0.64 -17.97
CA ASN A 55 -4.53 0.52 -17.88
C ASN A 55 -3.12 0.07 -18.26
N GLU A 56 -2.42 0.90 -18.99
CA GLU A 56 -1.01 0.66 -19.28
C GLU A 56 -0.22 0.66 -17.95
N PRO A 57 0.49 -0.43 -17.64
CA PRO A 57 1.25 -0.52 -16.40
C PRO A 57 2.44 0.43 -16.43
N ARG A 58 2.79 1.00 -15.27
CA ARG A 58 3.98 1.82 -15.11
C ARG A 58 5.21 0.94 -15.10
N GLN A 59 6.21 1.26 -15.93
CA GLN A 59 7.43 0.47 -16.02
C GLN A 59 8.19 0.45 -14.67
N ASN A 60 8.28 1.58 -13.98
CA ASN A 60 8.92 1.67 -12.68
C ASN A 60 8.26 0.78 -11.61
N HIS A 61 6.95 0.58 -11.66
CA HIS A 61 6.24 -0.35 -10.76
C HIS A 61 6.50 -1.83 -11.13
N ILE A 62 6.70 -2.12 -12.41
CA ILE A 62 7.12 -3.45 -12.87
C ILE A 62 8.55 -3.74 -12.39
N ASP A 63 9.44 -2.79 -12.56
CA ASP A 63 10.86 -2.93 -12.23
C ASP A 63 11.10 -3.18 -10.74
N MET A 64 10.26 -2.60 -9.87
CA MET A 64 10.37 -2.84 -8.43
C MET A 64 9.67 -4.12 -7.95
N SER A 65 8.96 -4.83 -8.84
CA SER A 65 8.28 -6.07 -8.48
C SER A 65 9.28 -7.12 -7.99
N GLY A 66 9.01 -7.68 -6.81
CA GLY A 66 9.93 -8.58 -6.13
C GLY A 66 10.87 -7.91 -5.13
N GLN A 67 10.87 -6.57 -5.04
CA GLN A 67 11.59 -5.88 -3.97
C GLN A 67 11.06 -6.33 -2.61
N THR A 68 11.96 -6.81 -1.75
CA THR A 68 11.63 -7.33 -0.43
C THR A 68 12.32 -6.49 0.63
N VAL A 69 11.58 -6.10 1.66
CA VAL A 69 12.06 -5.29 2.78
C VAL A 69 11.49 -5.84 4.10
N PRO A 70 12.14 -5.60 5.24
CA PRO A 70 11.55 -5.88 6.55
C PRO A 70 10.15 -5.24 6.66
N LYS A 71 9.21 -5.90 7.33
CA LYS A 71 7.80 -5.46 7.38
C LYS A 71 7.59 -4.03 7.87
N GLY A 72 8.45 -3.56 8.78
CA GLY A 72 8.42 -2.19 9.34
C GLY A 72 9.20 -1.16 8.53
N GLN A 73 9.78 -1.52 7.39
CA GLN A 73 10.55 -0.62 6.55
C GLN A 73 9.78 -0.25 5.26
N PRO A 74 9.98 0.97 4.74
CA PRO A 74 9.40 1.36 3.47
C PRO A 74 10.10 0.66 2.30
N PHE A 75 9.38 0.53 1.20
CA PHE A 75 9.96 0.20 -0.10
C PHE A 75 10.68 1.41 -0.70
N GLU A 76 11.50 1.18 -1.71
CA GLU A 76 12.12 2.23 -2.51
C GLU A 76 11.50 2.23 -3.92
N LEU A 77 10.81 3.31 -4.27
CA LEU A 77 10.21 3.51 -5.58
C LEU A 77 10.87 4.70 -6.27
N ILE A 78 11.47 4.44 -7.42
CA ILE A 78 11.94 5.50 -8.31
C ILE A 78 10.75 5.94 -9.17
N GLY A 79 10.26 7.15 -8.94
CA GLY A 79 9.15 7.72 -9.69
C GLY A 79 9.47 7.97 -11.17
N GLU A 80 8.45 8.13 -11.99
CA GLU A 80 8.64 8.52 -13.40
C GLU A 80 9.31 9.91 -13.54
N ASP A 81 9.24 10.73 -12.51
CA ASP A 81 9.92 12.01 -12.38
C ASP A 81 11.41 11.89 -11.98
N GLY A 82 11.90 10.68 -11.74
CA GLY A 82 13.25 10.40 -11.27
C GLY A 82 13.48 10.64 -9.77
N ILE A 83 12.43 10.98 -9.02
CA ILE A 83 12.50 11.17 -7.56
C ILE A 83 12.36 9.81 -6.88
N VAL A 84 13.14 9.60 -5.83
CA VAL A 84 13.05 8.39 -5.00
C VAL A 84 12.03 8.62 -3.89
N TYR A 85 11.02 7.76 -3.86
CA TYR A 85 9.98 7.74 -2.85
C TYR A 85 10.12 6.52 -1.94
N HIS A 86 9.63 6.64 -0.71
CA HIS A 86 9.72 5.58 0.29
C HIS A 86 8.33 5.17 0.82
N PRO A 87 7.48 4.55 -0.01
CA PRO A 87 6.16 4.11 0.40
C PRO A 87 6.22 2.91 1.34
N MET A 88 5.39 2.90 2.38
CA MET A 88 5.22 1.73 3.26
C MET A 88 4.44 0.60 2.59
N TYR A 89 3.55 0.95 1.66
CA TYR A 89 2.67 0.02 0.95
C TYR A 89 2.26 0.62 -0.40
N PRO A 90 1.72 -0.18 -1.33
CA PRO A 90 1.18 0.34 -2.59
C PRO A 90 0.09 1.38 -2.36
N ARG A 91 0.14 2.48 -3.08
CA ARG A 91 -0.79 3.63 -2.96
C ARG A 91 -0.66 4.39 -1.63
N ASP A 92 0.50 4.32 -0.98
CA ASP A 92 0.79 5.12 0.20
C ASP A 92 0.45 6.60 -0.05
N VAL A 93 -0.09 7.29 0.96
CA VAL A 93 -0.46 8.71 0.86
C VAL A 93 0.75 9.63 0.64
N SER A 94 1.96 9.17 0.96
CA SER A 94 3.21 9.87 0.68
C SER A 94 3.56 9.94 -0.82
N LEU A 95 2.98 9.02 -1.63
CA LEU A 95 3.21 8.99 -3.05
C LEU A 95 2.44 10.09 -3.79
N PRO A 96 3.01 10.67 -4.85
CA PRO A 96 2.29 11.60 -5.71
C PRO A 96 1.15 10.87 -6.45
N ALA A 97 0.19 11.65 -6.93
CA ALA A 97 -0.97 11.13 -7.66
C ALA A 97 -0.58 10.26 -8.87
N GLY A 98 0.51 10.64 -9.56
CA GLY A 98 1.04 9.89 -10.69
C GLY A 98 1.44 8.46 -10.36
N GLU A 99 1.88 8.19 -9.12
CA GLU A 99 2.32 6.87 -8.67
C GLU A 99 1.21 6.10 -7.92
N SER A 100 0.17 6.78 -7.43
CA SER A 100 -0.89 6.20 -6.61
C SER A 100 -2.14 5.84 -7.41
N ILE A 101 -2.61 6.74 -8.28
CA ILE A 101 -3.88 6.58 -9.00
C ILE A 101 -3.77 5.43 -10.00
N ASN A 102 -4.81 4.58 -10.04
CA ASN A 102 -4.86 3.38 -10.86
C ASN A 102 -3.71 2.37 -10.63
N CYS A 103 -3.01 2.46 -9.52
CA CYS A 103 -2.04 1.45 -9.14
C CYS A 103 -2.77 0.22 -8.59
N HIS A 104 -2.47 -0.96 -9.13
CA HIS A 104 -3.01 -2.25 -8.71
C HIS A 104 -1.96 -3.16 -8.08
N CYS A 105 -0.76 -2.66 -7.83
CA CYS A 105 0.26 -3.41 -7.11
C CYS A 105 -0.25 -3.84 -5.73
N ILE A 106 0.26 -4.95 -5.25
CA ILE A 106 -0.03 -5.48 -3.91
C ILE A 106 1.28 -5.71 -3.16
N GLN A 107 1.18 -5.90 -1.86
CA GLN A 107 2.29 -6.42 -1.07
C GLN A 107 1.98 -7.85 -0.64
N GLN A 108 3.02 -8.67 -0.51
CA GLN A 108 2.93 -10.05 -0.07
C GLN A 108 3.77 -10.25 1.19
N PRO A 109 3.29 -11.02 2.18
CA PRO A 109 4.10 -11.34 3.35
C PRO A 109 5.16 -12.40 3.00
N VAL A 110 6.34 -12.24 3.58
CA VAL A 110 7.34 -13.31 3.67
C VAL A 110 7.25 -13.87 5.09
N VAL A 111 6.92 -15.14 5.20
CA VAL A 111 6.49 -15.76 6.44
C VAL A 111 7.58 -16.68 6.98
N SER A 112 7.84 -16.61 8.29
CA SER A 112 8.74 -17.51 8.98
C SER A 112 8.08 -18.88 9.20
N GLU A 113 8.68 -19.93 8.64
CA GLU A 113 8.23 -21.32 8.84
C GLU A 113 8.41 -21.76 10.30
N ASP A 114 9.42 -21.25 10.99
CA ASP A 114 9.69 -21.56 12.39
C ASP A 114 8.53 -21.12 13.28
N ILE A 115 8.00 -19.93 13.06
CA ILE A 115 6.84 -19.41 13.80
C ILE A 115 5.57 -20.17 13.43
N LEU A 116 5.37 -20.50 12.15
CA LEU A 116 4.20 -21.27 11.71
C LEU A 116 4.19 -22.70 12.29
N GLY A 117 5.35 -23.27 12.55
CA GLY A 117 5.49 -24.60 13.17
C GLY A 117 5.16 -24.65 14.65
N LEU A 118 5.04 -23.50 15.34
CA LEU A 118 4.72 -23.46 16.76
C LEU A 118 3.26 -23.86 17.04
N PRO A 119 2.97 -24.41 18.25
CA PRO A 119 1.61 -24.62 18.72
C PRO A 119 0.77 -23.32 18.67
N LEU A 120 -0.54 -23.49 18.48
CA LEU A 120 -1.47 -22.33 18.36
C LEU A 120 -1.37 -21.38 19.56
N GLU A 121 -1.29 -21.91 20.77
CA GLU A 121 -1.21 -21.11 22.01
C GLU A 121 0.06 -20.25 22.05
N GLU A 122 1.18 -20.76 21.58
CA GLU A 122 2.44 -20.00 21.51
C GLU A 122 2.37 -18.92 20.43
N ARG A 123 1.80 -19.22 19.27
CA ARG A 123 1.58 -18.24 18.22
C ARG A 123 0.66 -17.10 18.68
N GLN A 124 -0.40 -17.43 19.44
CA GLN A 124 -1.32 -16.41 20.01
C GLN A 124 -0.62 -15.53 21.04
N LYS A 125 0.27 -16.08 21.87
CA LYS A 125 1.07 -15.28 22.81
C LYS A 125 2.00 -14.32 22.09
N LEU A 126 2.71 -14.82 21.07
CA LEU A 126 3.59 -13.97 20.25
C LEU A 126 2.81 -12.88 19.53
N GLN A 127 1.61 -13.19 19.03
CA GLN A 127 0.75 -12.19 18.40
C GLN A 127 0.30 -11.13 19.39
N GLN A 128 -0.15 -11.52 20.60
CA GLN A 128 -0.56 -10.56 21.62
C GLN A 128 0.62 -9.68 22.04
N GLN A 129 1.79 -10.25 22.22
CA GLN A 129 2.99 -9.49 22.52
C GLN A 129 3.33 -8.49 21.42
N ALA A 130 3.24 -8.88 20.15
CA ALA A 130 3.48 -7.98 19.03
C ALA A 130 2.47 -6.82 18.99
N ILE A 131 1.20 -7.10 19.32
CA ILE A 131 0.16 -6.07 19.43
C ILE A 131 0.44 -5.12 20.60
N ASP A 132 0.82 -5.65 21.75
CA ASP A 132 1.12 -4.86 22.95
C ASP A 132 2.38 -3.97 22.77
N GLU A 133 3.30 -4.38 21.89
CA GLU A 133 4.51 -3.61 21.56
C GLU A 133 4.27 -2.58 20.43
N MET A 134 3.12 -2.63 19.76
CA MET A 134 2.77 -1.63 18.76
C MET A 134 2.49 -0.28 19.43
N ASP A 135 2.98 0.76 18.78
CA ASP A 135 2.70 2.12 19.21
C ASP A 135 1.20 2.43 19.03
N ASP A 136 0.53 2.86 20.10
CA ASP A 136 -0.89 3.20 20.09
C ASP A 136 -1.20 4.44 19.20
N ASP A 137 -0.17 5.17 18.81
CA ASP A 137 -0.30 6.42 18.06
C ASP A 137 -0.40 6.25 16.52
N TRP A 138 -0.29 5.03 16.01
CA TRP A 138 -0.27 4.78 14.55
C TRP A 138 -1.54 5.26 13.82
N GLU A 139 -2.71 5.15 14.45
CA GLU A 139 -3.98 5.66 13.90
C GLU A 139 -3.96 7.18 13.82
N ALA A 140 -3.48 7.84 14.85
CA ALA A 140 -3.36 9.29 14.90
C ALA A 140 -2.35 9.80 13.86
N GLU A 141 -1.22 9.14 13.68
CA GLU A 141 -0.26 9.45 12.65
C GLU A 141 -0.82 9.28 11.24
N LEU A 142 -1.56 8.19 10.99
CA LEU A 142 -2.21 7.93 9.71
C LEU A 142 -3.26 9.00 9.40
N ASP A 143 -4.08 9.37 10.40
CA ASP A 143 -5.10 10.41 10.28
C ASP A 143 -4.46 11.78 9.99
N ALA A 144 -3.41 12.14 10.72
CA ALA A 144 -2.65 13.37 10.50
C ALA A 144 -2.06 13.43 9.07
N ARG A 145 -1.48 12.33 8.57
CA ARG A 145 -0.97 12.25 7.21
C ARG A 145 -2.08 12.38 6.16
N ASN A 146 -3.24 11.77 6.39
CA ASN A 146 -4.39 11.86 5.50
C ASN A 146 -4.97 13.27 5.47
N LYS A 147 -5.10 13.93 6.63
CA LYS A 147 -5.54 15.33 6.76
C LYS A 147 -4.59 16.28 6.03
N ALA A 148 -3.28 16.15 6.28
CA ALA A 148 -2.28 16.96 5.59
C ALA A 148 -2.35 16.79 4.06
N LYS A 149 -2.56 15.57 3.59
CA LYS A 149 -2.71 15.28 2.16
C LYS A 149 -3.99 15.88 1.57
N ALA A 150 -5.07 15.92 2.35
CA ALA A 150 -6.35 16.52 1.96
C ALA A 150 -6.37 18.06 2.08
N GLY A 151 -5.34 18.67 2.66
CA GLY A 151 -5.30 20.09 2.94
C GLY A 151 -6.28 20.53 4.04
N ILE A 152 -6.58 19.62 4.97
CA ILE A 152 -7.44 19.87 6.13
C ILE A 152 -6.54 20.28 7.29
N GLU A 153 -6.69 21.50 7.78
CA GLU A 153 -6.03 21.95 9.00
C GLU A 153 -6.89 21.61 10.22
N ASP A 154 -6.27 21.16 11.31
CA ASP A 154 -6.97 20.96 12.58
C ASP A 154 -7.37 22.34 13.15
N GLU A 155 -8.65 22.52 13.47
CA GLU A 155 -9.18 23.70 14.16
C GLU A 155 -8.83 23.71 15.64
#